data_ac2381d33182ed0a2992cf5424d8cdd0
#
_entry.id   ac2381d33182ed0a2992cf5424d8cdd0
#
_cell.length_a   1.000
_cell.length_b   1.000
_cell.length_c   1.000
_cell.angle_alpha   90.00
_cell.angle_beta   90.00
_cell.angle_gamma   90.00
#
_symmetry.space_group_name_H-M   'P 1'
#
loop_
_entity.id
_entity.type
_entity.pdbx_description
1 polymer ?
#
loop_
_entity_poly.entity_id
_entity_poly.type
_entity_poly.pdbx_seq_one_letter_code
_entity_poly.pdbx_strand_id
1 'polypeptide(L)'
;MQLENLKKDYLQNVILENKICEKHKQRLVTVKRTNYTVCPRCHAEQQQKIAEDLALKSYLLEQKKKREYFLKEFSLYDNELAEASFDNFETKTHAQKEDLEFARQQTADYKSGKVGNVVFIGDVGVGKSHLAYSMIKELTEDSDKTAAFVNVVDLLAKLKADFQSESDYVYRLNSLDYLVLDDLGTEKTSEWSASVIYSILNARDKTIITTNLEPKLLAQKYGKRLYSRIFKGSTKSDVYRIKNQKDERIKF
;
A
#
# COMPACT_ATOMS: atom_id res chain seq x y z
N MET A 1 25.01 26.09 37.91
CA MET A 1 26.41 26.07 37.43
C MET A 1 26.59 25.80 35.93
N GLN A 2 26.04 24.73 35.33
CA GLN A 2 26.18 24.52 33.89
C GLN A 2 25.42 25.52 32.98
N LEU A 3 24.21 25.92 33.36
CA LEU A 3 23.39 26.89 32.59
C LEU A 3 23.97 28.33 32.63
N GLU A 4 24.62 28.71 33.72
CA GLU A 4 25.26 30.04 33.87
C GLU A 4 26.55 30.13 33.05
N ASN A 5 27.32 29.04 32.95
CA ASN A 5 28.50 28.96 32.11
C ASN A 5 28.13 28.99 30.61
N LEU A 6 27.07 28.32 30.21
CA LEU A 6 26.57 28.37 28.83
C LEU A 6 26.07 29.77 28.43
N LYS A 7 25.40 30.48 29.34
CA LYS A 7 25.00 31.88 29.12
C LYS A 7 26.20 32.83 28.98
N LYS A 8 27.26 32.68 29.81
CA LYS A 8 28.46 33.46 29.71
C LYS A 8 29.21 33.23 28.40
N ASP A 9 29.34 31.97 27.99
CA ASP A 9 29.99 31.57 26.72
C ASP A 9 29.24 32.13 25.52
N TYR A 10 27.90 32.06 25.53
CA TYR A 10 27.05 32.62 24.48
C TYR A 10 27.23 34.14 24.36
N LEU A 11 27.22 34.89 25.47
CA LEU A 11 27.35 36.34 25.48
C LEU A 11 28.76 36.83 25.06
N GLN A 12 29.80 36.02 25.24
CA GLN A 12 31.16 36.34 24.79
C GLN A 12 31.33 36.18 23.26
N ASN A 13 30.51 35.34 22.62
CA ASN A 13 30.63 34.98 21.22
C ASN A 13 29.67 35.77 20.30
N VAL A 14 28.84 36.67 20.82
CA VAL A 14 27.88 37.45 20.05
C VAL A 14 28.05 38.95 20.28
N ILE A 15 27.69 39.76 19.29
CA ILE A 15 27.58 41.21 19.34
C ILE A 15 26.13 41.58 19.16
N LEU A 16 25.59 42.41 20.04
CA LEU A 16 24.26 42.99 19.89
C LEU A 16 24.33 44.18 18.93
N GLU A 17 23.59 44.06 17.84
CA GLU A 17 23.51 45.09 16.82
C GLU A 17 22.54 46.22 17.21
N ASN A 18 22.75 47.44 16.69
CA ASN A 18 21.79 48.54 16.83
C ASN A 18 20.57 48.38 15.90
N LYS A 19 20.59 47.44 14.99
CA LYS A 19 19.49 47.12 14.06
C LYS A 19 18.45 46.27 14.76
N ILE A 20 17.17 46.56 14.50
CA ILE A 20 16.02 45.85 15.03
C ILE A 20 15.37 45.02 13.92
N CYS A 21 15.01 43.76 14.23
CA CYS A 21 14.23 42.91 13.36
C CYS A 21 12.82 43.47 13.15
N GLU A 22 12.39 43.69 11.95
CA GLU A 22 11.07 44.21 11.61
C GLU A 22 9.93 43.30 12.09
N LYS A 23 10.14 41.98 11.98
CA LYS A 23 9.15 40.95 12.38
C LYS A 23 9.01 40.85 13.90
N HIS A 24 10.14 40.74 14.62
CA HIS A 24 10.12 40.40 16.05
C HIS A 24 10.39 41.58 16.97
N LYS A 25 10.67 42.77 16.42
CA LYS A 25 10.94 44.01 17.18
C LYS A 25 12.05 43.85 18.25
N GLN A 26 13.01 42.97 17.99
CA GLN A 26 14.16 42.75 18.86
C GLN A 26 15.48 42.99 18.12
N ARG A 27 16.53 43.30 18.88
CA ARG A 27 17.87 43.56 18.32
C ARG A 27 18.39 42.33 17.55
N LEU A 28 19.08 42.60 16.44
CA LEU A 28 19.86 41.57 15.73
C LEU A 28 21.11 41.22 16.53
N VAL A 29 21.59 40.04 16.31
CA VAL A 29 22.77 39.46 16.92
C VAL A 29 23.75 39.01 15.84
N THR A 30 25.01 39.47 15.95
CA THR A 30 26.08 38.99 15.07
C THR A 30 26.93 37.98 15.83
N VAL A 31 27.06 36.78 15.26
CA VAL A 31 27.94 35.72 15.77
C VAL A 31 29.36 36.01 15.34
N LYS A 32 30.28 36.28 16.28
CA LYS A 32 31.67 36.69 15.99
C LYS A 32 32.44 35.73 15.13
N ARG A 33 32.26 34.42 15.31
CA ARG A 33 32.99 33.37 14.58
C ARG A 33 32.65 33.32 13.10
N THR A 34 31.40 33.59 12.73
CA THR A 34 30.91 33.48 11.35
C THR A 34 30.61 34.81 10.71
N ASN A 35 30.71 35.89 11.48
CA ASN A 35 30.29 37.26 11.11
C ASN A 35 28.84 37.30 10.53
N TYR A 36 27.96 36.37 11.01
CA TYR A 36 26.59 36.24 10.56
C TYR A 36 25.66 36.99 11.48
N THR A 37 24.89 37.93 10.90
CA THR A 37 23.94 38.75 11.63
C THR A 37 22.51 38.24 11.46
N VAL A 38 21.81 37.95 12.54
CA VAL A 38 20.49 37.35 12.51
C VAL A 38 19.62 37.79 13.68
N CYS A 39 18.30 37.80 13.49
CA CYS A 39 17.38 37.88 14.62
C CYS A 39 17.31 36.49 15.29
N PRO A 40 17.58 36.38 16.61
CA PRO A 40 17.52 35.09 17.30
C PRO A 40 16.19 34.33 17.13
N ARG A 41 15.06 35.05 17.13
CA ARG A 41 13.74 34.44 16.91
C ARG A 41 13.54 33.98 15.46
N CYS A 42 13.93 34.79 14.47
CA CYS A 42 13.89 34.34 13.06
C CYS A 42 14.73 33.10 12.86
N HIS A 43 15.92 33.06 13.45
CA HIS A 43 16.82 31.88 13.36
C HIS A 43 16.19 30.67 14.04
N ALA A 44 15.62 30.82 15.24
CA ALA A 44 14.95 29.74 15.95
C ALA A 44 13.74 29.18 15.14
N GLU A 45 12.90 30.07 14.59
CA GLU A 45 11.78 29.69 13.73
C GLU A 45 12.24 28.92 12.47
N GLN A 46 13.32 29.39 11.85
CA GLN A 46 13.92 28.73 10.70
C GLN A 46 14.49 27.35 11.06
N GLN A 47 15.20 27.23 12.18
CA GLN A 47 15.73 25.94 12.66
C GLN A 47 14.61 24.98 13.03
N GLN A 48 13.55 25.48 13.66
CA GLN A 48 12.37 24.66 13.96
C GLN A 48 11.72 24.13 12.69
N LYS A 49 11.52 24.98 11.68
CA LYS A 49 10.95 24.56 10.40
C LYS A 49 11.82 23.53 9.69
N ILE A 50 13.14 23.71 9.69
CA ILE A 50 14.07 22.72 9.13
C ILE A 50 13.99 21.39 9.89
N ALA A 51 13.90 21.42 11.21
CA ALA A 51 13.76 20.22 12.03
C ALA A 51 12.44 19.48 11.77
N GLU A 52 11.32 20.22 11.64
CA GLU A 52 10.01 19.68 11.30
C GLU A 52 10.03 19.02 9.89
N ASP A 53 10.61 19.70 8.88
CA ASP A 53 10.75 19.17 7.52
C ASP A 53 11.63 17.90 7.49
N LEU A 54 12.72 17.86 8.24
CA LEU A 54 13.58 16.68 8.35
C LEU A 54 12.87 15.52 9.06
N ALA A 55 12.14 15.80 10.14
CA ALA A 55 11.37 14.79 10.86
C ALA A 55 10.28 14.18 9.96
N LEU A 56 9.57 15.02 9.20
CA LEU A 56 8.56 14.57 8.24
C LEU A 56 9.19 13.71 7.14
N LYS A 57 10.31 14.13 6.55
CA LYS A 57 11.03 13.35 5.54
C LYS A 57 11.49 11.99 6.08
N SER A 58 12.02 11.95 7.30
CA SER A 58 12.44 10.71 7.94
C SER A 58 11.26 9.76 8.17
N TYR A 59 10.13 10.29 8.66
CA TYR A 59 8.91 9.53 8.86
C TYR A 59 8.38 8.94 7.54
N LEU A 60 8.29 9.75 6.48
CA LEU A 60 7.84 9.29 5.16
C LEU A 60 8.75 8.21 4.57
N LEU A 61 10.07 8.35 4.74
CA LEU A 61 11.04 7.35 4.30
C LEU A 61 10.88 6.02 5.06
N GLU A 62 10.64 6.08 6.37
CA GLU A 62 10.40 4.90 7.19
C GLU A 62 9.11 4.19 6.77
N GLN A 63 8.02 4.93 6.55
CA GLN A 63 6.77 4.37 6.05
C GLN A 63 6.96 3.72 4.67
N LYS A 64 7.69 4.38 3.75
CA LYS A 64 8.03 3.82 2.44
C LYS A 64 8.79 2.49 2.57
N LYS A 65 9.84 2.44 3.39
CA LYS A 65 10.60 1.19 3.65
C LYS A 65 9.72 0.09 4.22
N LYS A 66 8.82 0.42 5.13
CA LYS A 66 7.86 -0.53 5.72
C LYS A 66 6.94 -1.12 4.64
N ARG A 67 6.38 -0.29 3.77
CA ARG A 67 5.53 -0.75 2.64
C ARG A 67 6.28 -1.67 1.69
N GLU A 68 7.47 -1.24 1.25
CA GLU A 68 8.33 -2.04 0.36
C GLU A 68 8.70 -3.39 0.99
N TYR A 69 8.97 -3.41 2.30
CA TYR A 69 9.22 -4.63 3.03
C TYR A 69 8.01 -5.58 2.99
N PHE A 70 6.80 -5.09 3.30
CA PHE A 70 5.61 -5.93 3.27
C PHE A 70 5.30 -6.44 1.87
N LEU A 71 5.37 -5.58 0.85
CA LEU A 71 5.19 -6.00 -0.53
C LEU A 71 6.21 -7.06 -0.95
N LYS A 72 7.48 -6.90 -0.59
CA LYS A 72 8.54 -7.84 -0.97
C LYS A 72 8.49 -9.15 -0.19
N GLU A 73 8.26 -9.09 1.12
CA GLU A 73 8.33 -10.25 2.02
C GLU A 73 7.10 -11.15 1.93
N PHE A 74 5.93 -10.53 1.78
CA PHE A 74 4.66 -11.25 1.81
C PHE A 74 4.02 -11.47 0.44
N SER A 75 4.47 -10.76 -0.60
CA SER A 75 3.92 -10.99 -1.93
C SER A 75 4.56 -12.19 -2.62
N LEU A 76 3.72 -12.96 -3.27
CA LEU A 76 4.08 -14.14 -4.05
C LEU A 76 3.54 -13.92 -5.47
N TYR A 77 4.40 -13.43 -6.36
CA TYR A 77 4.07 -13.10 -7.74
C TYR A 77 5.30 -13.18 -8.66
N ASP A 78 5.07 -13.28 -9.95
CA ASP A 78 6.13 -13.28 -10.96
C ASP A 78 6.76 -11.90 -11.15
N ASN A 79 8.04 -11.86 -11.57
CA ASN A 79 8.79 -10.62 -11.78
C ASN A 79 8.12 -9.68 -12.80
N GLU A 80 7.42 -10.24 -13.82
CA GLU A 80 6.69 -9.42 -14.80
C GLU A 80 5.59 -8.58 -14.18
N LEU A 81 4.94 -9.10 -13.13
CA LEU A 81 3.87 -8.40 -12.44
C LEU A 81 4.39 -7.23 -11.57
N ALA A 82 5.65 -7.28 -11.13
CA ALA A 82 6.25 -6.21 -10.33
C ALA A 82 6.23 -4.84 -11.03
N GLU A 83 6.30 -4.83 -12.36
CA GLU A 83 6.27 -3.61 -13.16
C GLU A 83 4.85 -3.15 -13.51
N ALA A 84 3.82 -3.93 -13.15
CA ALA A 84 2.44 -3.60 -13.47
C ALA A 84 2.01 -2.29 -12.79
N SER A 85 1.30 -1.48 -13.54
CA SER A 85 0.71 -0.21 -13.08
C SER A 85 -0.49 0.14 -13.97
N PHE A 86 -1.33 1.05 -13.51
CA PHE A 86 -2.41 1.56 -14.34
C PHE A 86 -1.92 2.29 -15.60
N ASP A 87 -0.70 2.85 -15.56
CA ASP A 87 -0.17 3.64 -16.67
C ASP A 87 0.35 2.76 -17.82
N ASN A 88 0.78 1.52 -17.51
CA ASN A 88 1.23 0.57 -18.53
C ASN A 88 0.20 -0.53 -18.85
N PHE A 89 -1.03 -0.43 -18.33
CA PHE A 89 -2.12 -1.29 -18.72
C PHE A 89 -2.56 -0.97 -20.16
N GLU A 90 -2.67 -1.98 -21.01
CA GLU A 90 -3.03 -1.78 -22.40
C GLU A 90 -4.49 -1.35 -22.56
N THR A 91 -4.73 -0.23 -23.27
CA THR A 91 -6.06 0.38 -23.46
C THR A 91 -6.41 0.62 -24.92
N LYS A 92 -6.01 -0.33 -25.80
CA LYS A 92 -6.24 -0.25 -27.24
C LYS A 92 -7.72 -0.43 -27.61
N THR A 93 -8.47 -1.17 -26.83
CA THR A 93 -9.89 -1.44 -27.05
C THR A 93 -10.79 -0.70 -26.08
N HIS A 94 -12.07 -0.54 -26.42
CA HIS A 94 -13.06 0.04 -25.50
C HIS A 94 -13.21 -0.84 -24.26
N ALA A 95 -13.21 -2.17 -24.41
CA ALA A 95 -13.28 -3.12 -23.31
C ALA A 95 -12.14 -2.92 -22.30
N GLN A 96 -10.90 -2.80 -22.77
CA GLN A 96 -9.72 -2.56 -21.92
C GLN A 96 -9.81 -1.22 -21.17
N LYS A 97 -10.37 -0.18 -21.81
CA LYS A 97 -10.60 1.10 -21.14
C LYS A 97 -11.62 0.99 -20.01
N GLU A 98 -12.71 0.26 -20.23
CA GLU A 98 -13.72 0.00 -19.19
C GLU A 98 -13.15 -0.84 -18.04
N ASP A 99 -12.30 -1.84 -18.33
CA ASP A 99 -11.63 -2.67 -17.36
C ASP A 99 -10.71 -1.81 -16.46
N LEU A 100 -9.92 -0.91 -17.06
CA LEU A 100 -9.06 0.03 -16.34
C LEU A 100 -9.87 1.03 -15.51
N GLU A 101 -10.93 1.59 -16.08
CA GLU A 101 -11.81 2.55 -15.39
C GLU A 101 -12.45 1.92 -14.15
N PHE A 102 -12.93 0.68 -14.27
CA PHE A 102 -13.45 -0.05 -13.12
C PHE A 102 -12.38 -0.18 -12.01
N ALA A 103 -11.16 -0.60 -12.33
CA ALA A 103 -10.11 -0.78 -11.35
C ALA A 103 -9.72 0.55 -10.68
N ARG A 104 -9.63 1.65 -11.43
CA ARG A 104 -9.38 3.00 -10.90
C ARG A 104 -10.51 3.47 -9.98
N GLN A 105 -11.77 3.23 -10.35
CA GLN A 105 -12.92 3.57 -9.52
C GLN A 105 -12.90 2.80 -8.18
N GLN A 106 -12.64 1.49 -8.21
CA GLN A 106 -12.55 0.68 -6.99
C GLN A 106 -11.38 1.11 -6.10
N THR A 107 -10.27 1.54 -6.69
CA THR A 107 -9.12 2.11 -5.96
C THR A 107 -9.52 3.42 -5.26
N ALA A 108 -10.20 4.32 -5.96
CA ALA A 108 -10.70 5.57 -5.38
C ALA A 108 -11.72 5.31 -4.25
N ASP A 109 -12.60 4.33 -4.41
CA ASP A 109 -13.56 3.93 -3.41
C ASP A 109 -12.86 3.40 -2.14
N TYR A 110 -11.82 2.57 -2.28
CA TYR A 110 -11.01 2.10 -1.15
C TYR A 110 -10.26 3.24 -0.46
N LYS A 111 -9.71 4.20 -1.21
CA LYS A 111 -9.10 5.42 -0.64
C LYS A 111 -10.11 6.25 0.14
N SER A 112 -11.38 6.28 -0.27
CA SER A 112 -12.46 6.98 0.42
C SER A 112 -13.05 6.23 1.62
N GLY A 113 -12.51 5.05 1.95
CA GLY A 113 -12.92 4.29 3.13
C GLY A 113 -13.90 3.15 2.87
N LYS A 114 -14.21 2.82 1.61
CA LYS A 114 -15.04 1.67 1.29
C LYS A 114 -14.52 0.40 1.95
N VAL A 115 -15.45 -0.44 2.40
CA VAL A 115 -15.21 -1.79 2.89
C VAL A 115 -15.92 -2.80 1.99
N GLY A 116 -15.44 -4.03 1.97
CA GLY A 116 -15.93 -5.10 1.13
C GLY A 116 -14.89 -5.59 0.13
N ASN A 117 -15.07 -6.79 -0.37
CA ASN A 117 -14.16 -7.38 -1.34
C ASN A 117 -14.48 -6.90 -2.76
N VAL A 118 -13.44 -6.74 -3.57
CA VAL A 118 -13.54 -6.51 -5.02
C VAL A 118 -13.17 -7.80 -5.73
N VAL A 119 -13.99 -8.25 -6.67
CA VAL A 119 -13.78 -9.53 -7.35
C VAL A 119 -13.70 -9.32 -8.86
N PHE A 120 -12.55 -9.65 -9.44
CA PHE A 120 -12.34 -9.71 -10.89
C PHE A 120 -12.55 -11.14 -11.39
N ILE A 121 -13.44 -11.30 -12.37
CA ILE A 121 -13.75 -12.57 -13.02
C ILE A 121 -13.38 -12.47 -14.50
N GLY A 122 -12.79 -13.50 -15.07
CA GLY A 122 -12.47 -13.54 -16.50
C GLY A 122 -11.46 -14.63 -16.85
N ASP A 123 -11.25 -14.84 -18.14
CA ASP A 123 -10.34 -15.87 -18.65
C ASP A 123 -8.87 -15.61 -18.30
N VAL A 124 -8.02 -16.57 -18.60
CA VAL A 124 -6.56 -16.44 -18.41
C VAL A 124 -6.01 -15.35 -19.36
N GLY A 125 -5.02 -14.57 -18.90
CA GLY A 125 -4.30 -13.61 -19.73
C GLY A 125 -5.03 -12.30 -20.04
N VAL A 126 -6.24 -12.07 -19.52
CA VAL A 126 -7.05 -10.86 -19.82
C VAL A 126 -6.71 -9.64 -18.96
N GLY A 127 -5.67 -9.72 -18.11
CA GLY A 127 -5.18 -8.57 -17.34
C GLY A 127 -5.72 -8.44 -15.90
N LYS A 128 -6.44 -9.44 -15.35
CA LYS A 128 -6.95 -9.40 -13.96
C LYS A 128 -5.88 -9.12 -12.92
N SER A 129 -4.80 -9.92 -12.94
CA SER A 129 -3.68 -9.81 -11.99
C SER A 129 -2.95 -8.47 -12.14
N HIS A 130 -2.78 -7.98 -13.38
CA HIS A 130 -2.22 -6.66 -13.66
C HIS A 130 -3.04 -5.55 -13.00
N LEU A 131 -4.35 -5.53 -13.20
CA LEU A 131 -5.23 -4.53 -12.60
C LEU A 131 -5.25 -4.64 -11.07
N ALA A 132 -5.34 -5.85 -10.52
CA ALA A 132 -5.34 -6.07 -9.08
C ALA A 132 -4.02 -5.63 -8.42
N TYR A 133 -2.87 -5.87 -9.05
CA TYR A 133 -1.57 -5.39 -8.59
C TYR A 133 -1.47 -3.86 -8.67
N SER A 134 -1.91 -3.28 -9.79
CA SER A 134 -1.95 -1.83 -9.98
C SER A 134 -2.77 -1.13 -8.90
N MET A 135 -3.91 -1.74 -8.48
CA MET A 135 -4.73 -1.22 -7.39
C MET A 135 -3.95 -1.13 -6.09
N ILE A 136 -3.29 -2.21 -5.64
CA ILE A 136 -2.55 -2.17 -4.36
C ILE A 136 -1.34 -1.27 -4.43
N LYS A 137 -0.66 -1.18 -5.58
CA LYS A 137 0.44 -0.25 -5.80
C LYS A 137 -0.02 1.19 -5.57
N GLU A 138 -1.12 1.60 -6.21
CA GLU A 138 -1.67 2.95 -6.05
C GLU A 138 -2.28 3.19 -4.65
N LEU A 139 -2.86 2.17 -4.00
CA LEU A 139 -3.39 2.27 -2.64
C LEU A 139 -2.31 2.45 -1.59
N THR A 140 -1.09 1.96 -1.85
CA THR A 140 0.04 2.08 -0.94
C THR A 140 0.97 3.23 -1.30
N GLU A 141 0.89 3.78 -2.51
CA GLU A 141 1.67 4.93 -2.93
C GLU A 141 1.25 6.16 -2.10
N ASP A 142 2.23 6.90 -1.61
CA ASP A 142 2.03 8.12 -0.79
C ASP A 142 1.08 7.96 0.43
N SER A 143 0.96 6.74 0.95
CA SER A 143 0.13 6.44 2.12
C SER A 143 0.92 5.68 3.20
N ASP A 144 0.32 5.49 4.37
CA ASP A 144 0.84 4.64 5.45
C ASP A 144 0.33 3.19 5.35
N LYS A 145 -0.43 2.88 4.29
CA LYS A 145 -1.11 1.60 4.09
C LYS A 145 -0.15 0.50 3.66
N THR A 146 -0.41 -0.71 4.12
CA THR A 146 0.34 -1.92 3.82
C THR A 146 -0.47 -2.85 2.94
N ALA A 147 0.19 -3.54 2.00
CA ALA A 147 -0.46 -4.50 1.13
C ALA A 147 0.44 -5.69 0.80
N ALA A 148 -0.18 -6.77 0.35
CA ALA A 148 0.50 -7.87 -0.32
C ALA A 148 -0.32 -8.40 -1.51
N PHE A 149 0.38 -8.93 -2.48
CA PHE A 149 -0.18 -9.67 -3.62
C PHE A 149 0.21 -11.13 -3.51
N VAL A 150 -0.76 -12.03 -3.45
CA VAL A 150 -0.51 -13.43 -3.15
C VAL A 150 -1.25 -14.31 -4.16
N ASN A 151 -0.51 -15.06 -4.97
CA ASN A 151 -1.09 -16.15 -5.74
C ASN A 151 -1.51 -17.28 -4.79
N VAL A 152 -2.75 -17.74 -4.92
CA VAL A 152 -3.33 -18.72 -3.98
C VAL A 152 -2.60 -20.05 -4.00
N VAL A 153 -2.13 -20.51 -5.16
CA VAL A 153 -1.38 -21.77 -5.28
C VAL A 153 -0.04 -21.68 -4.55
N ASP A 154 0.69 -20.60 -4.76
CA ASP A 154 1.99 -20.35 -4.13
C ASP A 154 1.87 -20.17 -2.62
N LEU A 155 0.83 -19.46 -2.18
CA LEU A 155 0.50 -19.33 -0.76
C LEU A 155 0.33 -20.70 -0.10
N LEU A 156 -0.53 -21.53 -0.67
CA LEU A 156 -0.80 -22.86 -0.11
C LEU A 156 0.43 -23.78 -0.16
N ALA A 157 1.24 -23.67 -1.21
CA ALA A 157 2.51 -24.39 -1.30
C ALA A 157 3.49 -23.95 -0.19
N LYS A 158 3.64 -22.64 0.02
CA LYS A 158 4.49 -22.07 1.08
C LYS A 158 4.03 -22.51 2.47
N LEU A 159 2.75 -22.41 2.79
CA LEU A 159 2.19 -22.81 4.07
C LEU A 159 2.31 -24.31 4.31
N LYS A 160 2.17 -25.11 3.27
CA LYS A 160 2.35 -26.57 3.36
C LYS A 160 3.81 -26.98 3.61
N ALA A 161 4.76 -26.21 3.10
CA ALA A 161 6.18 -26.45 3.30
C ALA A 161 6.63 -26.15 4.75
N ASP A 162 5.95 -25.23 5.44
CA ASP A 162 6.25 -24.84 6.81
C ASP A 162 4.96 -24.66 7.63
N PHE A 163 4.41 -25.77 8.10
CA PHE A 163 3.21 -25.78 8.93
C PHE A 163 3.40 -25.09 10.30
N GLN A 164 4.62 -25.01 10.80
CA GLN A 164 4.88 -24.41 12.12
C GLN A 164 4.68 -22.89 12.07
N SER A 165 4.93 -22.26 10.91
CA SER A 165 4.76 -20.83 10.72
C SER A 165 3.41 -20.46 10.11
N GLU A 166 2.53 -21.42 9.76
CA GLU A 166 1.25 -21.18 9.08
C GLU A 166 0.41 -20.12 9.80
N SER A 167 0.18 -20.28 11.10
CA SER A 167 -0.66 -19.37 11.87
C SER A 167 -0.08 -17.95 11.94
N ASP A 168 1.24 -17.82 12.10
CA ASP A 168 1.92 -16.52 12.12
C ASP A 168 1.86 -15.84 10.74
N TYR A 169 2.10 -16.59 9.67
CA TYR A 169 2.04 -16.04 8.32
C TYR A 169 0.62 -15.57 7.96
N VAL A 170 -0.40 -16.37 8.26
CA VAL A 170 -1.82 -15.99 8.05
C VAL A 170 -2.18 -14.78 8.91
N TYR A 171 -1.73 -14.73 10.17
CA TYR A 171 -1.95 -13.57 11.04
C TYR A 171 -1.34 -12.30 10.45
N ARG A 172 -0.12 -12.36 9.94
CA ARG A 172 0.55 -11.21 9.30
C ARG A 172 -0.17 -10.77 8.02
N LEU A 173 -0.60 -11.71 7.15
CA LEU A 173 -1.43 -11.38 5.99
C LEU A 173 -2.72 -10.68 6.42
N ASN A 174 -3.35 -11.12 7.51
CA ASN A 174 -4.58 -10.52 8.01
C ASN A 174 -4.37 -9.14 8.64
N SER A 175 -3.16 -8.79 9.06
CA SER A 175 -2.82 -7.48 9.61
C SER A 175 -2.58 -6.39 8.55
N LEU A 176 -2.47 -6.76 7.27
CA LEU A 176 -2.28 -5.81 6.17
C LEU A 176 -3.58 -5.03 5.89
N ASP A 177 -3.46 -3.78 5.45
CA ASP A 177 -4.61 -2.96 5.06
C ASP A 177 -5.30 -3.54 3.81
N TYR A 178 -4.52 -3.96 2.81
CA TYR A 178 -5.03 -4.54 1.57
C TYR A 178 -4.36 -5.87 1.25
N LEU A 179 -5.09 -6.78 0.64
CA LEU A 179 -4.57 -8.06 0.17
C LEU A 179 -5.16 -8.38 -1.19
N VAL A 180 -4.31 -8.80 -2.12
CA VAL A 180 -4.77 -9.47 -3.34
C VAL A 180 -4.63 -10.97 -3.14
N LEU A 181 -5.72 -11.71 -3.38
CA LEU A 181 -5.72 -13.15 -3.56
C LEU A 181 -5.91 -13.44 -5.04
N ASP A 182 -4.82 -13.77 -5.70
CA ASP A 182 -4.78 -13.97 -7.14
C ASP A 182 -5.04 -15.43 -7.52
N ASP A 183 -5.73 -15.60 -8.64
CA ASP A 183 -6.09 -16.90 -9.24
C ASP A 183 -6.84 -17.84 -8.29
N LEU A 184 -7.74 -17.29 -7.45
CA LEU A 184 -8.59 -18.09 -6.58
C LEU A 184 -9.43 -19.06 -7.41
N GLY A 185 -9.35 -20.33 -7.08
CA GLY A 185 -10.06 -21.39 -7.77
C GLY A 185 -9.19 -22.29 -8.65
N THR A 186 -7.90 -21.98 -8.83
CA THR A 186 -6.96 -22.80 -9.59
C THR A 186 -6.27 -23.87 -8.73
N GLU A 187 -6.24 -23.69 -7.41
CA GLU A 187 -5.65 -24.63 -6.47
C GLU A 187 -6.43 -25.95 -6.35
N LYS A 188 -5.74 -27.00 -5.92
CA LYS A 188 -6.40 -28.26 -5.52
C LYS A 188 -7.16 -28.02 -4.21
N THR A 189 -8.47 -28.20 -4.26
CA THR A 189 -9.32 -28.04 -3.10
C THR A 189 -9.17 -29.21 -2.15
N SER A 190 -8.88 -28.92 -0.88
CA SER A 190 -8.87 -29.84 0.26
C SER A 190 -9.54 -29.13 1.44
N GLU A 191 -9.91 -29.86 2.47
CA GLU A 191 -10.44 -29.25 3.69
C GLU A 191 -9.45 -28.25 4.31
N TRP A 192 -8.16 -28.58 4.28
CA TRP A 192 -7.11 -27.69 4.77
C TRP A 192 -7.01 -26.42 3.92
N SER A 193 -6.89 -26.51 2.58
CA SER A 193 -6.78 -25.34 1.72
C SER A 193 -8.02 -24.43 1.83
N ALA A 194 -9.22 -25.02 1.87
CA ALA A 194 -10.45 -24.27 2.07
C ALA A 194 -10.49 -23.58 3.45
N SER A 195 -9.97 -24.22 4.49
CA SER A 195 -9.88 -23.65 5.85
C SER A 195 -8.91 -22.46 5.89
N VAL A 196 -7.75 -22.56 5.27
CA VAL A 196 -6.77 -21.46 5.17
C VAL A 196 -7.39 -20.26 4.45
N ILE A 197 -7.95 -20.46 3.24
CA ILE A 197 -8.58 -19.39 2.47
C ILE A 197 -9.74 -18.77 3.25
N TYR A 198 -10.57 -19.61 3.91
CA TYR A 198 -11.65 -19.13 4.76
C TYR A 198 -11.15 -18.26 5.90
N SER A 199 -10.08 -18.68 6.59
CA SER A 199 -9.50 -17.94 7.72
C SER A 199 -9.04 -16.55 7.29
N ILE A 200 -8.38 -16.45 6.13
CA ILE A 200 -7.93 -15.17 5.56
C ILE A 200 -9.13 -14.28 5.22
N LEU A 201 -10.07 -14.77 4.41
CA LEU A 201 -11.21 -13.97 3.96
C LEU A 201 -12.20 -13.62 5.08
N ASN A 202 -12.28 -14.45 6.11
CA ASN A 202 -13.15 -14.18 7.25
C ASN A 202 -12.63 -13.03 8.13
N ALA A 203 -11.34 -12.95 8.33
CA ALA A 203 -10.68 -11.95 9.17
C ALA A 203 -10.56 -10.57 8.52
N ARG A 204 -10.74 -10.47 7.20
CA ARG A 204 -10.50 -9.26 6.43
C ARG A 204 -11.79 -8.61 5.94
N ASP A 205 -11.73 -7.29 5.75
CA ASP A 205 -12.84 -6.49 5.23
C ASP A 205 -12.51 -5.80 3.89
N LYS A 206 -11.28 -5.96 3.40
CA LYS A 206 -10.80 -5.40 2.14
C LYS A 206 -9.85 -6.39 1.47
N THR A 207 -10.37 -7.13 0.51
CA THR A 207 -9.58 -8.08 -0.27
C THR A 207 -9.92 -7.92 -1.75
N ILE A 208 -8.91 -7.85 -2.60
CA ILE A 208 -9.06 -7.87 -4.05
C ILE A 208 -8.85 -9.32 -4.48
N ILE A 209 -9.81 -9.89 -5.17
CA ILE A 209 -9.80 -11.30 -5.56
C ILE A 209 -9.83 -11.38 -7.07
N THR A 210 -8.96 -12.18 -7.66
CA THR A 210 -9.06 -12.55 -9.07
C THR A 210 -9.41 -14.02 -9.21
N THR A 211 -10.18 -14.35 -10.21
CA THR A 211 -10.60 -15.74 -10.48
C THR A 211 -10.98 -15.94 -11.92
N ASN A 212 -10.76 -17.16 -12.42
CA ASN A 212 -11.26 -17.61 -13.72
C ASN A 212 -12.62 -18.30 -13.61
N LEU A 213 -13.11 -18.50 -12.39
CA LEU A 213 -14.35 -19.22 -12.14
C LEU A 213 -15.54 -18.29 -12.04
N GLU A 214 -16.63 -18.66 -12.71
CA GLU A 214 -17.92 -18.02 -12.53
C GLU A 214 -18.45 -18.20 -11.10
N PRO A 215 -19.28 -17.27 -10.57
CA PRO A 215 -19.82 -17.35 -9.23
C PRO A 215 -20.49 -18.69 -8.91
N LYS A 216 -21.18 -19.29 -9.89
CA LYS A 216 -21.80 -20.62 -9.75
C LYS A 216 -20.77 -21.72 -9.51
N LEU A 217 -19.63 -21.66 -10.22
CA LEU A 217 -18.55 -22.64 -10.07
C LEU A 217 -17.78 -22.42 -8.75
N LEU A 218 -17.59 -21.18 -8.34
CA LEU A 218 -17.03 -20.86 -7.01
C LEU A 218 -17.90 -21.45 -5.90
N ALA A 219 -19.24 -21.30 -6.01
CA ALA A 219 -20.17 -21.85 -5.02
C ALA A 219 -20.13 -23.39 -4.97
N GLN A 220 -19.97 -24.04 -6.13
CA GLN A 220 -19.83 -25.50 -6.21
C GLN A 220 -18.50 -25.98 -5.63
N LYS A 221 -17.39 -25.27 -5.95
CA LYS A 221 -16.04 -25.63 -5.52
C LYS A 221 -15.86 -25.45 -4.01
N TYR A 222 -16.32 -24.36 -3.46
CA TYR A 222 -16.02 -23.95 -2.07
C TYR A 222 -17.16 -24.11 -1.09
N GLY A 223 -18.37 -24.43 -1.59
CA GLY A 223 -19.56 -24.48 -0.75
C GLY A 223 -20.03 -23.10 -0.26
N LYS A 224 -21.22 -23.06 0.32
CA LYS A 224 -21.90 -21.81 0.70
C LYS A 224 -21.08 -20.94 1.68
N ARG A 225 -20.39 -21.58 2.61
CA ARG A 225 -19.67 -20.88 3.69
C ARG A 225 -18.51 -20.03 3.16
N LEU A 226 -17.60 -20.62 2.37
CA LEU A 226 -16.47 -19.91 1.81
C LEU A 226 -16.91 -18.95 0.69
N TYR A 227 -17.88 -19.36 -0.14
CA TYR A 227 -18.49 -18.50 -1.13
C TYR A 227 -19.00 -17.17 -0.52
N SER A 228 -19.67 -17.21 0.60
CA SER A 228 -20.12 -16.00 1.32
C SER A 228 -18.94 -15.10 1.77
N ARG A 229 -17.75 -15.66 2.01
CA ARG A 229 -16.56 -14.88 2.38
C ARG A 229 -15.85 -14.26 1.17
N ILE A 230 -15.89 -14.94 0.03
CA ILE A 230 -15.37 -14.39 -1.24
C ILE A 230 -16.08 -13.07 -1.58
N PHE A 231 -17.40 -13.02 -1.39
CA PHE A 231 -18.22 -11.84 -1.67
C PHE A 231 -18.58 -11.03 -0.41
N LYS A 232 -17.76 -11.11 0.65
CA LYS A 232 -18.00 -10.39 1.90
C LYS A 232 -18.02 -8.87 1.67
N GLY A 233 -19.15 -8.23 2.00
CA GLY A 233 -19.31 -6.78 1.84
C GLY A 233 -19.39 -6.28 0.41
N SER A 234 -19.33 -7.17 -0.58
CA SER A 234 -19.41 -6.78 -1.99
C SER A 234 -20.86 -6.49 -2.40
N THR A 235 -21.02 -5.48 -3.22
CA THR A 235 -22.24 -5.18 -4.00
C THR A 235 -22.08 -5.70 -5.44
N LYS A 236 -23.10 -5.54 -6.26
CA LYS A 236 -23.01 -5.89 -7.68
C LYS A 236 -21.96 -5.07 -8.43
N SER A 237 -21.69 -3.85 -7.97
CA SER A 237 -20.68 -2.96 -8.56
C SER A 237 -19.24 -3.32 -8.15
N ASP A 238 -19.05 -4.29 -7.27
CA ASP A 238 -17.74 -4.70 -6.78
C ASP A 238 -17.28 -6.04 -7.37
N VAL A 239 -18.18 -6.68 -8.11
CA VAL A 239 -17.93 -7.93 -8.83
C VAL A 239 -17.91 -7.61 -10.31
N TYR A 240 -16.74 -7.69 -10.91
CA TYR A 240 -16.52 -7.27 -12.27
C TYR A 240 -16.02 -8.42 -13.16
N ARG A 241 -16.72 -8.60 -14.27
CA ARG A 241 -16.24 -9.47 -15.33
C ARG A 241 -15.40 -8.66 -16.31
N ILE A 242 -14.14 -9.00 -16.46
CA ILE A 242 -13.24 -8.41 -17.45
C ILE A 242 -13.87 -8.56 -18.83
N LYS A 243 -13.97 -7.46 -19.54
CA LYS A 243 -14.60 -7.39 -20.87
C LYS A 243 -13.63 -7.72 -21.99
N ASN A 244 -12.33 -7.50 -21.78
CA ASN A 244 -11.30 -7.95 -22.70
C ASN A 244 -11.23 -9.49 -22.67
N GLN A 245 -11.43 -10.11 -23.83
CA GLN A 245 -11.39 -11.58 -23.96
C GLN A 245 -10.13 -12.08 -24.66
N LYS A 246 -9.22 -11.18 -25.03
CA LYS A 246 -7.98 -11.54 -25.69
C LYS A 246 -6.92 -11.87 -24.65
N ASP A 247 -6.26 -13.02 -24.80
CA ASP A 247 -5.07 -13.35 -24.01
C ASP A 247 -3.88 -12.49 -24.48
N GLU A 248 -3.52 -11.48 -23.68
CA GLU A 248 -2.44 -10.54 -24.00
C GLU A 248 -1.03 -11.15 -23.86
N ARG A 249 -0.92 -12.36 -23.33
CA ARG A 249 0.36 -13.11 -23.27
C ARG A 249 0.70 -13.74 -24.60
N ILE A 250 -0.31 -13.96 -25.47
CA ILE A 250 -0.14 -14.60 -26.77
C ILE A 250 0.04 -13.51 -27.84
N LYS A 251 1.28 -13.28 -28.25
CA LYS A 251 1.66 -12.32 -29.29
C LYS A 251 1.93 -13.07 -30.61
N PHE A 252 0.89 -13.33 -31.39
CA PHE A 252 1.02 -13.83 -32.77
C PHE A 252 0.66 -12.71 -33.74
#